data_c20199685c60ad400093385c0c9d0785
#
_entry.id   c20199685c60ad400093385c0c9d0785
#
_cell.length_a   1.000
_cell.length_b   1.000
_cell.length_c   1.000
_cell.angle_alpha   90.00
_cell.angle_beta   90.00
_cell.angle_gamma   90.00
#
_symmetry.space_group_name_H-M   'P 1'
#
loop_
_entity.id
_entity.type
_entity.pdbx_description
1 polymer ?
#
loop_
_entity_poly.entity_id
_entity_poly.type
_entity_poly.pdbx_seq_one_letter_code
_entity_poly.pdbx_strand_id
1 'polypeptide(L)'
;MVPETRAQEAKRLRAIVDKPDFKTPADVEEFFVAYTKCIWDHKMVGLIYDHYTDETVIHGENGVDIAGIGPVVFHTLERLVTVPDIKVQFIGIWAHKVSEDEFKFIQITHPEGSFTGPSHYGAPTGAKLGYDNFMNMCECRVRKVKGTWKIVEEWGLLGYAHFFENACARAGSTAG
;
A
#
# COMPACT_ATOMS: atom_id res chain seq x y z
N MET A 1 -0.96 -27.35 -15.20
CA MET A 1 -0.10 -26.14 -15.16
C MET A 1 0.50 -26.05 -13.76
N VAL A 2 1.83 -25.96 -13.63
CA VAL A 2 2.46 -25.81 -12.30
C VAL A 2 2.22 -24.38 -11.82
N PRO A 3 1.72 -24.16 -10.58
CA PRO A 3 1.52 -22.81 -10.04
C PRO A 3 2.84 -22.03 -10.00
N GLU A 4 2.75 -20.72 -10.27
CA GLU A 4 3.88 -19.80 -10.14
C GLU A 4 4.40 -19.80 -8.70
N THR A 5 5.71 -19.93 -8.52
CA THR A 5 6.32 -19.82 -7.18
C THR A 5 6.39 -18.36 -6.75
N ARG A 6 6.44 -18.10 -5.42
CA ARG A 6 6.58 -16.74 -4.87
C ARG A 6 7.79 -15.98 -5.45
N ALA A 7 8.90 -16.66 -5.71
CA ALA A 7 10.09 -16.06 -6.29
C ALA A 7 9.89 -15.67 -7.76
N GLN A 8 9.18 -16.51 -8.52
CA GLN A 8 8.84 -16.20 -9.93
C GLN A 8 7.87 -15.01 -10.01
N GLU A 9 6.85 -14.98 -9.17
CA GLU A 9 5.93 -13.83 -9.05
C GLU A 9 6.68 -12.54 -8.72
N ALA A 10 7.53 -12.57 -7.69
CA ALA A 10 8.33 -11.41 -7.30
C ALA A 10 9.20 -10.88 -8.45
N LYS A 11 9.85 -11.78 -9.20
CA LYS A 11 10.67 -11.42 -10.37
C LYS A 11 9.84 -10.80 -11.50
N ARG A 12 8.66 -11.37 -11.78
CA ARG A 12 7.75 -10.87 -12.81
C ARG A 12 7.22 -9.48 -12.46
N LEU A 13 6.73 -9.29 -11.22
CA LEU A 13 6.22 -8.01 -10.75
C LEU A 13 7.33 -6.94 -10.73
N ARG A 14 8.52 -7.30 -10.26
CA ARG A 14 9.67 -6.39 -10.25
C ARG A 14 10.05 -5.91 -11.65
N ALA A 15 9.98 -6.77 -12.67
CA ALA A 15 10.29 -6.41 -14.04
C ALA A 15 9.33 -5.32 -14.61
N ILE A 16 8.08 -5.28 -14.14
CA ILE A 16 7.12 -4.22 -14.46
C ILE A 16 7.51 -2.92 -13.74
N VAL A 17 7.83 -3.02 -12.46
CA VAL A 17 8.13 -1.85 -11.61
C VAL A 17 9.44 -1.16 -11.97
N ASP A 18 10.42 -1.89 -12.46
CA ASP A 18 11.75 -1.34 -12.80
C ASP A 18 11.76 -0.39 -14.00
N LYS A 19 10.69 -0.39 -14.82
CA LYS A 19 10.64 0.37 -16.08
C LYS A 19 9.30 1.09 -16.27
N PRO A 20 8.96 2.07 -15.42
CA PRO A 20 7.73 2.83 -15.59
C PRO A 20 7.80 3.67 -16.87
N ASP A 21 6.89 3.41 -17.83
CA ASP A 21 6.72 4.20 -19.05
C ASP A 21 5.21 4.37 -19.30
N PHE A 22 4.63 5.36 -18.64
CA PHE A 22 3.18 5.59 -18.66
C PHE A 22 2.78 6.41 -19.90
N LYS A 23 2.05 5.81 -20.81
CA LYS A 23 1.46 6.43 -21.98
C LYS A 23 -0.07 6.45 -21.91
N THR A 24 -0.63 5.41 -21.31
CA THR A 24 -2.06 5.18 -21.18
C THR A 24 -2.45 4.93 -19.71
N PRO A 25 -3.72 5.10 -19.34
CA PRO A 25 -4.23 4.69 -18.02
C PRO A 25 -3.92 3.22 -17.68
N ALA A 26 -4.02 2.32 -18.65
CA ALA A 26 -3.74 0.89 -18.45
C ALA A 26 -2.29 0.62 -18.02
N ASP A 27 -1.31 1.39 -18.52
CA ASP A 27 0.10 1.26 -18.08
C ASP A 27 0.25 1.62 -16.60
N VAL A 28 -0.48 2.64 -16.13
CA VAL A 28 -0.50 3.06 -14.73
C VAL A 28 -1.15 1.99 -13.87
N GLU A 29 -2.28 1.44 -14.30
CA GLU A 29 -3.01 0.39 -13.58
C GLU A 29 -2.16 -0.87 -13.42
N GLU A 30 -1.54 -1.36 -14.50
CA GLU A 30 -0.65 -2.53 -14.45
C GLU A 30 0.54 -2.29 -13.52
N PHE A 31 1.18 -1.12 -13.64
CA PHE A 31 2.31 -0.75 -12.79
C PHE A 31 1.93 -0.73 -11.32
N PHE A 32 0.86 -0.06 -10.93
CA PHE A 32 0.50 0.09 -9.52
C PHE A 32 -0.06 -1.18 -8.90
N VAL A 33 -0.67 -2.07 -9.66
CA VAL A 33 -0.95 -3.44 -9.19
C VAL A 33 0.35 -4.17 -8.86
N ALA A 34 1.34 -4.11 -9.74
CA ALA A 34 2.64 -4.76 -9.52
C ALA A 34 3.40 -4.10 -8.35
N TYR A 35 3.45 -2.78 -8.29
CA TYR A 35 4.12 -2.00 -7.24
C TYR A 35 3.54 -2.29 -5.85
N THR A 36 2.22 -2.21 -5.71
CA THR A 36 1.53 -2.49 -4.44
C THR A 36 1.82 -3.91 -3.95
N LYS A 37 1.75 -4.91 -4.82
CA LYS A 37 2.12 -6.30 -4.46
C LYS A 37 3.60 -6.44 -4.11
N CYS A 38 4.51 -5.78 -4.82
CA CYS A 38 5.93 -5.79 -4.46
C CYS A 38 6.16 -5.27 -3.04
N ILE A 39 5.52 -4.16 -2.65
CA ILE A 39 5.65 -3.58 -1.31
C ILE A 39 5.01 -4.51 -0.26
N TRP A 40 3.74 -4.88 -0.42
CA TRP A 40 2.97 -5.53 0.63
C TRP A 40 3.13 -7.04 0.66
N ASP A 41 3.07 -7.74 -0.48
CA ASP A 41 3.18 -9.20 -0.52
C ASP A 41 4.65 -9.66 -0.43
N HIS A 42 5.54 -8.95 -1.15
CA HIS A 42 6.96 -9.32 -1.25
C HIS A 42 7.90 -8.50 -0.36
N LYS A 43 7.39 -7.53 0.42
CA LYS A 43 8.15 -6.72 1.40
C LYS A 43 9.29 -5.88 0.79
N MET A 44 9.16 -5.49 -0.48
CA MET A 44 10.17 -4.71 -1.21
C MET A 44 10.06 -3.20 -0.90
N VAL A 45 10.16 -2.83 0.38
CA VAL A 45 9.97 -1.46 0.87
C VAL A 45 10.96 -0.46 0.22
N GLY A 46 12.13 -0.92 -0.18
CA GLY A 46 13.11 -0.09 -0.88
C GLY A 46 12.61 0.59 -2.16
N LEU A 47 11.55 0.04 -2.80
CA LEU A 47 10.92 0.66 -3.97
C LEU A 47 10.29 2.02 -3.69
N ILE A 48 10.00 2.35 -2.45
CA ILE A 48 9.47 3.66 -2.05
C ILE A 48 10.48 4.76 -2.42
N TYR A 49 11.78 4.52 -2.24
CA TYR A 49 12.83 5.48 -2.62
C TYR A 49 12.89 5.75 -4.14
N ASP A 50 12.51 4.76 -4.95
CA ASP A 50 12.51 4.89 -6.41
C ASP A 50 11.26 5.62 -6.93
N HIS A 51 10.14 5.62 -6.20
CA HIS A 51 8.83 6.05 -6.72
C HIS A 51 8.17 7.19 -5.95
N TYR A 52 8.72 7.63 -4.82
CA TYR A 52 8.29 8.82 -4.08
C TYR A 52 9.32 9.95 -4.19
N THR A 53 8.98 11.12 -3.67
CA THR A 53 9.89 12.28 -3.54
C THR A 53 9.87 12.78 -2.09
N ASP A 54 10.85 13.60 -1.71
CA ASP A 54 10.87 14.22 -0.37
C ASP A 54 9.76 15.25 -0.19
N GLU A 55 9.15 15.71 -1.28
CA GLU A 55 8.00 16.63 -1.27
C GLU A 55 6.65 15.90 -1.32
N THR A 56 6.64 14.56 -1.46
CA THR A 56 5.40 13.78 -1.48
C THR A 56 4.65 13.92 -0.16
N VAL A 57 3.34 14.15 -0.24
CA VAL A 57 2.44 14.18 0.93
C VAL A 57 1.41 13.07 0.78
N ILE A 58 1.25 12.28 1.83
CA ILE A 58 0.15 11.34 1.99
C ILE A 58 -0.81 11.92 3.01
N HIS A 59 -2.01 12.26 2.55
CA HIS A 59 -3.12 12.69 3.39
C HIS A 59 -3.77 11.44 3.98
N GLY A 60 -3.42 11.13 5.22
CA GLY A 60 -3.92 9.96 5.92
C GLY A 60 -5.30 10.18 6.55
N GLU A 61 -5.84 9.09 7.08
CA GLU A 61 -7.06 9.12 7.87
C GLU A 61 -6.88 10.01 9.12
N ASN A 62 -7.96 10.60 9.60
CA ASN A 62 -7.96 11.50 10.76
C ASN A 62 -7.17 12.83 10.59
N GLY A 63 -6.90 13.24 9.34
CA GLY A 63 -6.22 14.50 9.05
C GLY A 63 -4.73 14.51 9.41
N VAL A 64 -4.12 13.34 9.48
CA VAL A 64 -2.67 13.22 9.71
C VAL A 64 -1.97 13.12 8.37
N ASP A 65 -1.09 14.07 8.07
CA ASP A 65 -0.25 14.07 6.89
C ASP A 65 1.09 13.38 7.16
N ILE A 66 1.52 12.55 6.21
CA ILE A 66 2.84 11.93 6.19
C ILE A 66 3.61 12.55 5.02
N ALA A 67 4.66 13.31 5.31
CA ALA A 67 5.41 14.03 4.30
C ALA A 67 6.84 13.50 4.16
N GLY A 68 7.25 13.27 2.91
CA GLY A 68 8.61 12.84 2.54
C GLY A 68 8.83 11.32 2.60
N ILE A 69 9.89 10.87 1.93
CA ILE A 69 10.20 9.44 1.73
C ILE A 69 10.42 8.72 3.08
N GLY A 70 11.19 9.32 4.00
CA GLY A 70 11.52 8.69 5.27
C GLY A 70 10.29 8.32 6.10
N PRO A 71 9.38 9.26 6.39
CA PRO A 71 8.12 8.99 7.07
C PRO A 71 7.23 7.96 6.33
N VAL A 72 7.17 7.99 5.00
CA VAL A 72 6.41 7.00 4.20
C VAL A 72 6.99 5.60 4.40
N VAL A 73 8.32 5.45 4.34
CA VAL A 73 9.01 4.17 4.60
C VAL A 73 8.73 3.68 6.02
N PHE A 74 8.86 4.57 7.02
CA PHE A 74 8.61 4.23 8.42
C PHE A 74 7.18 3.73 8.63
N HIS A 75 6.20 4.46 8.12
CA HIS A 75 4.78 4.10 8.21
C HIS A 75 4.48 2.75 7.53
N THR A 76 5.10 2.49 6.38
CA THR A 76 4.99 1.20 5.69
C THR A 76 5.57 0.07 6.53
N LEU A 77 6.76 0.28 7.12
CA LEU A 77 7.42 -0.71 7.99
C LEU A 77 6.59 -1.01 9.25
N GLU A 78 6.00 0.00 9.88
CA GLU A 78 5.10 -0.22 11.03
C GLU A 78 3.96 -1.18 10.68
N ARG A 79 3.32 -1.01 9.52
CA ARG A 79 2.24 -1.89 9.04
C ARG A 79 2.74 -3.31 8.78
N LEU A 80 3.90 -3.45 8.13
CA LEU A 80 4.52 -4.75 7.86
C LEU A 80 4.96 -5.48 9.12
N VAL A 81 5.37 -4.75 10.16
CA VAL A 81 5.71 -5.33 11.46
C VAL A 81 4.44 -5.75 12.22
N THR A 82 3.39 -4.93 12.17
CA THR A 82 2.11 -5.21 12.85
C THR A 82 1.38 -6.42 12.24
N VAL A 83 1.41 -6.54 10.92
CA VAL A 83 0.79 -7.64 10.14
C VAL A 83 1.85 -8.27 9.22
N PRO A 84 2.72 -9.14 9.74
CA PRO A 84 3.86 -9.66 8.97
C PRO A 84 3.48 -10.51 7.75
N ASP A 85 2.33 -11.17 7.82
CA ASP A 85 1.78 -12.02 6.77
C ASP A 85 0.87 -11.27 5.78
N ILE A 86 0.82 -9.93 5.83
CA ILE A 86 -0.05 -9.13 4.98
C ILE A 86 0.16 -9.42 3.50
N LYS A 87 -0.96 -9.56 2.80
CA LYS A 87 -1.09 -9.62 1.34
C LYS A 87 -2.21 -8.70 0.90
N VAL A 88 -2.14 -8.25 -0.35
CA VAL A 88 -3.13 -7.32 -0.89
C VAL A 88 -3.91 -7.96 -2.03
N GLN A 89 -5.23 -8.03 -1.88
CA GLN A 89 -6.16 -8.42 -2.92
C GLN A 89 -6.79 -7.16 -3.54
N PHE A 90 -6.71 -7.03 -4.85
CA PHE A 90 -7.33 -5.91 -5.56
C PHE A 90 -8.82 -6.20 -5.84
N ILE A 91 -9.67 -5.24 -5.48
CA ILE A 91 -11.04 -5.15 -5.98
C ILE A 91 -11.03 -4.48 -7.35
N GLY A 92 -10.26 -3.39 -7.47
CA GLY A 92 -10.08 -2.68 -8.72
C GLY A 92 -9.07 -1.55 -8.59
N ILE A 93 -8.64 -1.09 -9.75
CA ILE A 93 -7.82 0.09 -9.93
C ILE A 93 -8.29 0.79 -11.20
N TRP A 94 -8.38 2.11 -11.15
CA TRP A 94 -8.85 2.94 -12.27
C TRP A 94 -7.97 4.17 -12.37
N ALA A 95 -7.32 4.34 -13.51
CA ALA A 95 -6.48 5.48 -13.80
C ALA A 95 -7.11 6.40 -14.85
N HIS A 96 -6.74 7.66 -14.82
CA HIS A 96 -7.04 8.60 -15.89
C HIS A 96 -5.85 9.53 -16.14
N LYS A 97 -5.70 9.92 -17.40
CA LYS A 97 -4.67 10.84 -17.84
C LYS A 97 -5.10 12.28 -17.57
N VAL A 98 -4.29 13.02 -16.81
CA VAL A 98 -4.51 14.45 -16.54
C VAL A 98 -3.78 15.30 -17.58
N SER A 99 -2.54 14.92 -17.90
CA SER A 99 -1.70 15.56 -18.94
C SER A 99 -0.68 14.55 -19.49
N GLU A 100 0.21 15.00 -20.38
CA GLU A 100 1.30 14.14 -20.88
C GLU A 100 2.27 13.68 -19.79
N ASP A 101 2.38 14.45 -18.71
CA ASP A 101 3.31 14.21 -17.61
C ASP A 101 2.58 13.93 -16.28
N GLU A 102 1.26 13.67 -16.30
CA GLU A 102 0.48 13.46 -15.08
C GLU A 102 -0.68 12.50 -15.27
N PHE A 103 -0.81 11.56 -14.33
CA PHE A 103 -1.95 10.67 -14.16
C PHE A 103 -2.47 10.76 -12.73
N LYS A 104 -3.74 10.41 -12.56
CA LYS A 104 -4.35 10.07 -11.27
C LYS A 104 -4.90 8.66 -11.34
N PHE A 105 -4.87 7.95 -10.22
CA PHE A 105 -5.56 6.67 -10.11
C PHE A 105 -6.18 6.50 -8.73
N ILE A 106 -7.24 5.69 -8.68
CA ILE A 106 -7.83 5.18 -7.43
C ILE A 106 -7.65 3.69 -7.42
N GLN A 107 -7.24 3.14 -6.30
CA GLN A 107 -7.24 1.70 -6.06
C GLN A 107 -8.09 1.34 -4.84
N ILE A 108 -8.81 0.22 -4.95
CA ILE A 108 -9.57 -0.38 -3.86
C ILE A 108 -9.02 -1.78 -3.64
N THR A 109 -8.66 -2.07 -2.40
CA THR A 109 -8.00 -3.32 -2.03
C THR A 109 -8.58 -3.91 -0.74
N HIS A 110 -8.47 -5.22 -0.60
CA HIS A 110 -8.63 -5.93 0.67
C HIS A 110 -7.27 -6.46 1.11
N PRO A 111 -6.62 -5.86 2.10
CA PRO A 111 -5.51 -6.47 2.80
C PRO A 111 -6.00 -7.69 3.61
N GLU A 112 -5.25 -8.76 3.52
CA GLU A 112 -5.44 -9.99 4.31
C GLU A 112 -4.21 -10.23 5.16
N GLY A 113 -4.40 -10.73 6.39
CA GLY A 113 -3.29 -11.02 7.29
C GLY A 113 -3.73 -11.16 8.73
N SER A 114 -2.76 -11.21 9.63
CA SER A 114 -2.98 -11.42 11.06
C SER A 114 -2.26 -10.37 11.89
N PHE A 115 -2.96 -9.72 12.81
CA PHE A 115 -2.36 -8.81 13.78
C PHE A 115 -1.56 -9.60 14.82
N THR A 116 -0.32 -9.94 14.49
CA THR A 116 0.56 -10.78 15.30
C THR A 116 1.87 -10.09 15.70
N GLY A 117 2.17 -8.93 15.13
CA GLY A 117 3.35 -8.15 15.46
C GLY A 117 3.07 -6.98 16.40
N PRO A 118 4.12 -6.36 16.97
CA PRO A 118 3.98 -5.21 17.84
C PRO A 118 3.39 -4.01 17.09
N SER A 119 2.61 -3.18 17.82
CA SER A 119 2.04 -1.95 17.29
C SER A 119 1.86 -0.90 18.38
N HIS A 120 1.74 0.36 17.98
CA HIS A 120 1.38 1.45 18.88
C HIS A 120 -0.09 1.42 19.31
N TYR A 121 -0.95 0.64 18.67
CA TYR A 121 -2.35 0.46 19.04
C TYR A 121 -2.54 -0.46 20.26
N GLY A 122 -1.56 -1.31 20.56
CA GLY A 122 -1.61 -2.24 21.67
C GLY A 122 -0.91 -3.56 21.38
N ALA A 123 -1.08 -4.52 22.28
CA ALA A 123 -0.53 -5.86 22.13
C ALA A 123 -1.16 -6.63 20.97
N PRO A 124 -0.41 -7.51 20.28
CA PRO A 124 -0.94 -8.38 19.24
C PRO A 124 -2.10 -9.23 19.75
N THR A 125 -3.21 -9.24 19.00
CA THR A 125 -4.42 -9.97 19.37
C THR A 125 -4.69 -11.22 18.55
N GLY A 126 -3.94 -11.41 17.44
CA GLY A 126 -4.22 -12.44 16.45
C GLY A 126 -5.42 -12.15 15.54
N ALA A 127 -6.05 -10.98 15.68
CA ALA A 127 -7.19 -10.60 14.86
C ALA A 127 -6.87 -10.68 13.36
N LYS A 128 -7.80 -11.19 12.57
CA LYS A 128 -7.65 -11.36 11.13
C LYS A 128 -8.18 -10.15 10.39
N LEU A 129 -7.36 -9.61 9.49
CA LEU A 129 -7.80 -8.73 8.43
C LEU A 129 -8.23 -9.58 7.24
N GLY A 130 -9.26 -9.16 6.53
CA GLY A 130 -9.73 -9.87 5.35
C GLY A 130 -10.95 -9.22 4.71
N TYR A 131 -11.48 -9.86 3.68
CA TYR A 131 -12.55 -9.34 2.84
C TYR A 131 -13.78 -8.88 3.63
N ASP A 132 -14.14 -9.59 4.70
CA ASP A 132 -15.38 -9.34 5.45
C ASP A 132 -15.28 -8.17 6.44
N ASN A 133 -14.06 -7.68 6.73
CA ASN A 133 -13.88 -6.73 7.83
C ASN A 133 -12.89 -5.60 7.54
N PHE A 134 -12.22 -5.61 6.39
CA PHE A 134 -11.18 -4.62 6.12
C PHE A 134 -11.05 -4.29 4.62
N MET A 135 -11.15 -3.01 4.31
CA MET A 135 -10.99 -2.49 2.96
C MET A 135 -10.16 -1.21 2.99
N ASN A 136 -9.26 -1.08 2.04
CA ASN A 136 -8.51 0.15 1.79
C ASN A 136 -8.95 0.79 0.48
N MET A 137 -8.98 2.11 0.47
CA MET A 137 -9.08 2.90 -0.73
C MET A 137 -8.00 3.99 -0.70
N CYS A 138 -7.31 4.19 -1.81
CA CYS A 138 -6.43 5.33 -1.94
C CYS A 138 -6.52 5.96 -3.33
N GLU A 139 -6.46 7.28 -3.40
CA GLU A 139 -6.23 8.06 -4.62
C GLU A 139 -4.78 8.50 -4.64
N CYS A 140 -4.12 8.36 -5.79
CA CYS A 140 -2.75 8.82 -5.97
C CYS A 140 -2.64 9.71 -7.20
N ARG A 141 -1.76 10.71 -7.07
CA ARG A 141 -1.33 11.58 -8.15
C ARG A 141 0.10 11.21 -8.53
N VAL A 142 0.29 10.88 -9.80
CA VAL A 142 1.57 10.44 -10.35
C VAL A 142 2.02 11.43 -11.39
N ARG A 143 3.23 11.97 -11.23
CA ARG A 143 3.78 12.98 -12.12
C ARG A 143 5.20 12.64 -12.55
N LYS A 144 5.57 13.08 -13.74
CA LYS A 144 6.93 13.00 -14.23
C LYS A 144 7.78 14.10 -13.59
N VAL A 145 8.72 13.73 -12.73
CA VAL A 145 9.63 14.61 -12.01
C VAL A 145 11.04 14.34 -12.52
N LYS A 146 11.66 15.32 -13.14
CA LYS A 146 13.02 15.20 -13.74
C LYS A 146 13.14 13.97 -14.67
N GLY A 147 12.09 13.73 -15.46
CA GLY A 147 12.04 12.62 -16.43
C GLY A 147 11.65 11.25 -15.86
N THR A 148 11.38 11.13 -14.56
CA THR A 148 11.00 9.88 -13.89
C THR A 148 9.59 9.99 -13.30
N TRP A 149 8.78 8.95 -13.43
CA TRP A 149 7.45 8.90 -12.85
C TRP A 149 7.52 8.71 -11.32
N LYS A 150 6.85 9.62 -10.59
CA LYS A 150 6.82 9.65 -9.12
C LYS A 150 5.41 9.81 -8.60
N ILE A 151 5.11 9.19 -7.46
CA ILE A 151 3.94 9.54 -6.65
C ILE A 151 4.27 10.85 -5.95
N VAL A 152 3.46 11.89 -6.19
CA VAL A 152 3.68 13.22 -5.64
C VAL A 152 2.65 13.58 -4.56
N GLU A 153 1.51 12.90 -4.55
CA GLU A 153 0.45 13.14 -3.59
C GLU A 153 -0.44 11.88 -3.48
N GLU A 154 -0.92 11.58 -2.28
CA GLU A 154 -1.77 10.44 -2.02
C GLU A 154 -2.83 10.79 -0.98
N TRP A 155 -4.06 10.30 -1.16
CA TRP A 155 -5.16 10.37 -0.19
C TRP A 155 -5.58 8.96 0.18
N GLY A 156 -5.42 8.60 1.45
CA GLY A 156 -5.68 7.26 1.93
C GLY A 156 -6.87 7.19 2.89
N LEU A 157 -7.83 6.34 2.58
CA LEU A 157 -8.85 5.85 3.51
C LEU A 157 -8.50 4.41 3.86
N LEU A 158 -7.60 4.25 4.82
CA LEU A 158 -6.96 2.97 5.06
C LEU A 158 -7.64 2.13 6.15
N GLY A 159 -8.40 2.76 7.06
CA GLY A 159 -9.17 2.06 8.11
C GLY A 159 -8.33 1.28 9.14
N TYR A 160 -7.01 1.38 9.10
CA TYR A 160 -6.12 0.60 9.95
C TYR A 160 -6.25 0.98 11.42
N ALA A 161 -6.29 2.27 11.75
CA ALA A 161 -6.44 2.73 13.13
C ALA A 161 -7.70 2.13 13.75
N HIS A 162 -8.83 2.29 13.08
CA HIS A 162 -10.11 1.77 13.55
C HIS A 162 -10.10 0.24 13.72
N PHE A 163 -9.49 -0.50 12.79
CA PHE A 163 -9.38 -1.95 12.90
C PHE A 163 -8.56 -2.36 14.13
N PHE A 164 -7.36 -1.80 14.32
CA PHE A 164 -6.48 -2.19 15.40
C PHE A 164 -6.98 -1.75 16.77
N GLU A 165 -7.54 -0.56 16.89
CA GLU A 165 -8.19 -0.08 18.13
C GLU A 165 -9.33 -1.01 18.56
N ASN A 166 -10.20 -1.39 17.63
CA ASN A 166 -11.29 -2.33 17.92
C ASN A 166 -10.78 -3.73 18.26
N ALA A 167 -9.73 -4.22 17.60
CA ALA A 167 -9.14 -5.51 17.89
C ALA A 167 -8.55 -5.55 19.32
N CYS A 168 -7.85 -4.50 19.72
CA CYS A 168 -7.29 -4.35 21.08
C CYS A 168 -8.39 -4.21 22.14
N ALA A 169 -9.42 -3.40 21.89
CA ALA A 169 -10.53 -3.19 22.81
C ALA A 169 -11.30 -4.49 23.08
N ARG A 170 -11.56 -5.30 22.05
CA ARG A 170 -12.23 -6.61 22.20
C ARG A 170 -11.38 -7.60 22.99
N ALA A 171 -10.06 -7.63 22.77
CA ALA A 171 -9.17 -8.51 23.52
C ALA A 171 -9.14 -8.15 25.02
N GLY A 172 -9.16 -6.84 25.36
CA GLY A 172 -9.24 -6.37 26.75
C GLY A 172 -10.57 -6.73 27.45
N SER A 173 -11.67 -6.77 26.70
CA SER A 173 -13.01 -7.08 27.27
C SER A 173 -13.24 -8.58 27.55
N THR A 174 -12.43 -9.47 26.97
CA THR A 174 -12.53 -10.92 27.21
C THR A 174 -11.63 -11.42 28.34
N ALA A 175 -10.83 -10.55 28.95
CA ALA A 175 -9.91 -10.86 30.05
C ALA A 175 -10.49 -10.52 31.44
N GLY A 176 -11.80 -10.19 31.52
CA GLY A 176 -12.53 -9.86 32.75
C GLY A 176 -13.45 -10.98 33.25
#